data_d956992741e304c089bb782c831b5ee2
#
_entry.id   d956992741e304c089bb782c831b5ee2
#
_cell.length_a   1.000
_cell.length_b   1.000
_cell.length_c   1.000
_cell.angle_alpha   90.00
_cell.angle_beta   90.00
_cell.angle_gamma   90.00
#
_symmetry.space_group_name_H-M   'P 1'
#
loop_
_entity.id
_entity.type
_entity.pdbx_description
1 polymer ?
#
loop_
_entity_poly.entity_id
_entity_poly.type
_entity_poly.pdbx_seq_one_letter_code
_entity_poly.pdbx_strand_id
1 'polypeptide(L)'
;MIGKYPAKLDEKNRLFVPAKLRGELGSDFYVTLGINTGHSCLTIYTTEEWDAFSKSFDARPVSQKGGATGLLFAYAVQCAPDKQFRFGLTQQLLTYAGIKRDVVIVGRAGQAEIWDAEAFAQFENENLTPEKLLASLEAMGL
;
A
#
# COMPACT_ATOMS: atom_id res chain seq x y z
N MET A 1 -11.66 -0.43 -0.44
CA MET A 1 -11.15 -1.58 -1.22
C MET A 1 -11.13 -2.83 -0.34
N ILE A 2 -11.50 -3.95 -0.90
CA ILE A 2 -11.53 -5.24 -0.18
C ILE A 2 -10.92 -6.33 -1.06
N GLY A 3 -10.51 -7.43 -0.42
CA GLY A 3 -9.99 -8.61 -1.10
C GLY A 3 -8.49 -8.65 -1.21
N LYS A 4 -7.95 -9.77 -1.68
CA LYS A 4 -6.53 -9.90 -1.98
C LYS A 4 -6.36 -10.47 -3.38
N TYR A 5 -5.40 -9.93 -4.11
CA TYR A 5 -5.24 -10.17 -5.54
C TYR A 5 -3.77 -10.48 -5.84
N PRO A 6 -3.44 -11.75 -6.16
CA PRO A 6 -2.10 -12.09 -6.61
C PRO A 6 -1.78 -11.39 -7.94
N ALA A 7 -0.54 -10.97 -8.10
CA ALA A 7 -0.06 -10.36 -9.34
C ALA A 7 1.43 -10.60 -9.48
N LYS A 8 1.97 -10.29 -10.65
CA LYS A 8 3.40 -10.41 -10.93
C LYS A 8 3.92 -9.14 -11.56
N LEU A 9 5.09 -8.69 -11.11
CA LEU A 9 5.81 -7.63 -11.79
C LEU A 9 6.21 -8.09 -13.19
N ASP A 10 6.04 -7.23 -14.18
CA ASP A 10 6.61 -7.46 -15.49
C ASP A 10 8.08 -7.02 -15.54
N GLU A 11 8.73 -7.17 -16.68
CA GLU A 11 10.14 -6.83 -16.86
C GLU A 11 10.44 -5.35 -16.66
N LYS A 12 9.42 -4.49 -16.75
CA LYS A 12 9.53 -3.04 -16.57
C LYS A 12 9.02 -2.58 -15.20
N ASN A 13 8.95 -3.48 -14.23
CA ASN A 13 8.47 -3.21 -12.87
C ASN A 13 7.05 -2.65 -12.84
N ARG A 14 6.18 -3.18 -13.71
CA ARG A 14 4.77 -2.77 -13.76
C ARG A 14 3.86 -3.88 -13.25
N LEU A 15 2.74 -3.46 -12.68
CA LEU A 15 1.67 -4.33 -12.20
C LEU A 15 0.36 -3.96 -12.89
N PHE A 16 -0.51 -4.94 -13.08
CA PHE A 16 -1.89 -4.67 -13.48
C PHE A 16 -2.70 -4.22 -12.27
N VAL A 17 -3.57 -3.24 -12.48
CA VAL A 17 -4.58 -2.90 -11.47
C VAL A 17 -5.60 -4.04 -11.45
N PRO A 18 -5.86 -4.66 -10.29
CA PRO A 18 -6.91 -5.70 -10.21
C PRO A 18 -8.24 -5.16 -10.72
N ALA A 19 -8.92 -5.96 -11.55
CA ALA A 19 -10.15 -5.51 -12.20
C ALA A 19 -11.19 -4.96 -11.22
N LYS A 20 -11.31 -5.61 -10.05
CA LYS A 20 -12.27 -5.21 -9.02
C LYS A 20 -11.91 -3.90 -8.32
N LEU A 21 -10.68 -3.45 -8.42
CA LEU A 21 -10.24 -2.20 -7.79
C LEU A 21 -10.20 -1.02 -8.75
N ARG A 22 -10.38 -1.25 -10.05
CA ARG A 22 -10.24 -0.20 -11.08
C ARG A 22 -11.22 0.95 -10.90
N GLY A 23 -12.46 0.64 -10.55
CA GLY A 23 -13.47 1.67 -10.35
C GLY A 23 -13.14 2.60 -9.18
N GLU A 24 -12.67 2.05 -8.08
CA GLU A 24 -12.35 2.82 -6.89
C GLU A 24 -11.04 3.59 -7.02
N LEU A 25 -10.03 2.98 -7.66
CA LEU A 25 -8.73 3.65 -7.88
C LEU A 25 -8.80 4.73 -8.96
N GLY A 26 -9.65 4.54 -9.96
CA GLY A 26 -9.82 5.54 -11.01
C GLY A 26 -8.62 5.66 -11.94
N SER A 27 -8.47 6.84 -12.55
CA SER A 27 -7.42 7.12 -13.52
C SER A 27 -6.07 7.48 -12.89
N ASP A 28 -6.08 7.94 -11.65
CA ASP A 28 -4.88 8.35 -10.93
C ASP A 28 -4.96 7.89 -9.48
N PHE A 29 -3.82 7.45 -8.97
CA PHE A 29 -3.68 7.10 -7.56
C PHE A 29 -2.21 7.25 -7.16
N TYR A 30 -1.92 7.09 -5.88
CA TYR A 30 -0.58 7.29 -5.34
C TYR A 30 -0.09 6.03 -4.65
N VAL A 31 1.19 5.72 -4.80
CA VAL A 31 1.85 4.61 -4.11
C VAL A 31 3.05 5.16 -3.36
N THR A 32 3.19 4.77 -2.10
CA THR A 32 4.34 5.15 -1.29
C THR A 32 4.70 4.06 -0.30
N LEU A 33 5.70 4.34 0.51
CA LEU A 33 6.16 3.44 1.58
C LEU A 33 5.01 3.11 2.50
N GLY A 34 4.94 1.86 2.93
CA GLY A 34 3.93 1.40 3.88
C GLY A 34 4.56 0.55 4.97
N ILE A 35 3.85 0.41 6.07
CA ILE A 35 4.27 -0.46 7.16
C ILE A 35 3.02 -1.07 7.80
N ASN A 36 3.11 -2.35 8.15
CA ASN A 36 2.05 -3.05 8.83
C ASN A 36 2.68 -4.01 9.83
N THR A 37 2.49 -3.74 11.13
CA THR A 37 3.02 -4.55 12.24
C THR A 37 4.50 -4.89 12.08
N GLY A 38 5.31 -3.90 11.72
CA GLY A 38 6.75 -4.05 11.54
C GLY A 38 7.18 -4.62 10.19
N HIS A 39 6.24 -5.04 9.33
CA HIS A 39 6.55 -5.48 7.98
C HIS A 39 6.51 -4.31 7.00
N SER A 40 7.50 -4.23 6.12
CA SER A 40 7.51 -3.25 5.04
C SER A 40 6.59 -3.69 3.91
N CYS A 41 5.83 -2.76 3.39
CA CYS A 41 4.96 -2.96 2.23
C CYS A 41 4.83 -1.62 1.50
N LEU A 42 3.97 -1.55 0.50
CA LEU A 42 3.62 -0.30 -0.15
C LEU A 42 2.15 0.00 0.10
N THR A 43 1.82 1.27 0.24
CA THR A 43 0.44 1.70 0.41
C THR A 43 -0.04 2.38 -0.86
N ILE A 44 -1.24 2.00 -1.31
CA ILE A 44 -1.94 2.64 -2.42
C ILE A 44 -3.00 3.56 -1.83
N TYR A 45 -2.93 4.83 -2.21
CA TYR A 45 -3.92 5.84 -1.83
C TYR A 45 -4.72 6.25 -3.06
N THR A 46 -6.04 6.31 -2.93
CA THR A 46 -6.84 7.03 -3.92
C THR A 46 -6.46 8.51 -3.89
N THR A 47 -6.82 9.26 -4.92
CA THR A 47 -6.57 10.71 -4.93
C THR A 47 -7.19 11.39 -3.70
N GLU A 48 -8.41 11.00 -3.33
CA GLU A 48 -9.09 11.57 -2.16
C GLU A 48 -8.37 11.25 -0.86
N GLU A 49 -7.95 9.99 -0.68
CA GLU A 49 -7.22 9.57 0.52
C GLU A 49 -5.85 10.25 0.61
N TRP A 50 -5.17 10.42 -0.52
CA TRP A 50 -3.87 11.10 -0.57
C TRP A 50 -4.03 12.57 -0.18
N ASP A 51 -5.05 13.25 -0.69
CA ASP A 51 -5.33 14.64 -0.35
C ASP A 51 -5.62 14.78 1.14
N ALA A 52 -6.44 13.90 1.70
CA ALA A 52 -6.76 13.91 3.12
C ALA A 52 -5.51 13.69 3.98
N PHE A 53 -4.68 12.73 3.60
CA PHE A 53 -3.43 12.45 4.30
C PHE A 53 -2.48 13.63 4.24
N SER A 54 -2.32 14.23 3.06
CA SER A 54 -1.44 15.39 2.84
C SER A 54 -1.87 16.58 3.70
N LYS A 55 -3.16 16.87 3.75
CA LYS A 55 -3.71 17.96 4.59
C LYS A 55 -3.50 17.67 6.07
N SER A 56 -3.73 16.44 6.49
CA SER A 56 -3.51 16.03 7.88
C SER A 56 -2.03 16.18 8.28
N PHE A 57 -1.12 15.81 7.38
CA PHE A 57 0.31 15.97 7.62
C PHE A 57 0.70 17.44 7.71
N ASP A 58 0.23 18.28 6.78
CA ASP A 58 0.54 19.72 6.76
C ASP A 58 0.04 20.44 8.02
N ALA A 59 -1.05 19.97 8.59
CA ALA A 59 -1.62 20.56 9.80
C ALA A 59 -0.85 20.21 11.08
N ARG A 60 0.11 19.26 11.01
CA ARG A 60 0.91 18.86 12.17
C ARG A 60 1.93 19.93 12.52
N PRO A 61 2.31 20.06 13.82
CA PRO A 61 3.41 20.93 14.22
C PRO A 61 4.72 20.52 13.55
N VAL A 62 5.62 21.48 13.31
CA VAL A 62 6.92 21.23 12.69
C VAL A 62 7.68 20.13 13.41
N SER A 63 7.58 20.04 14.73
CA SER A 63 8.22 19.00 15.54
C SER A 63 7.79 17.57 15.18
N GLN A 64 6.61 17.40 14.54
CA GLN A 64 6.07 16.11 14.14
C GLN A 64 6.26 15.80 12.64
N LYS A 65 6.82 16.75 11.87
CA LYS A 65 6.99 16.58 10.42
C LYS A 65 8.37 16.08 10.01
N GLY A 66 9.28 15.92 10.95
CA GLY A 66 10.64 15.48 10.67
C GLY A 66 10.76 13.96 10.58
N GLY A 67 11.97 13.52 10.25
CA GLY A 67 12.32 12.10 10.24
C GLY A 67 11.66 11.33 9.12
N ALA A 68 11.34 10.06 9.40
CA ALA A 68 10.90 9.12 8.37
C ALA A 68 9.56 9.48 7.73
N THR A 69 8.67 10.20 8.43
CA THR A 69 7.37 10.55 7.87
C THR A 69 7.47 11.42 6.62
N GLY A 70 8.49 12.28 6.54
CA GLY A 70 8.73 13.05 5.32
C GLY A 70 9.09 12.21 4.11
N LEU A 71 9.64 11.02 4.33
CA LEU A 71 10.01 10.11 3.25
C LEU A 71 8.78 9.54 2.54
N LEU A 72 7.62 9.53 3.19
CA LEU A 72 6.37 9.12 2.55
C LEU A 72 6.07 9.99 1.32
N PHE A 73 6.37 11.28 1.40
CA PHE A 73 6.19 12.19 0.26
C PHE A 73 7.36 12.13 -0.71
N ALA A 74 8.59 11.99 -0.21
CA ALA A 74 9.78 11.95 -1.06
C ALA A 74 9.78 10.75 -2.01
N TYR A 75 9.26 9.60 -1.58
CA TYR A 75 9.23 8.38 -2.38
C TYR A 75 7.89 8.08 -3.02
N ALA A 76 6.89 8.93 -2.80
CA ALA A 76 5.58 8.74 -3.41
C ALA A 76 5.63 8.86 -4.93
N VAL A 77 4.85 8.04 -5.60
CA VAL A 77 4.70 8.05 -7.05
C VAL A 77 3.23 8.25 -7.38
N GLN A 78 2.95 9.23 -8.23
CA GLN A 78 1.63 9.36 -8.82
C GLN A 78 1.53 8.36 -9.98
N CYS A 79 0.58 7.47 -9.92
CA CYS A 79 0.37 6.43 -10.91
C CYS A 79 -0.83 6.76 -11.78
N ALA A 80 -0.63 6.72 -13.11
CA ALA A 80 -1.69 6.84 -14.10
C ALA A 80 -1.61 5.58 -14.99
N PRO A 81 -2.44 4.55 -14.72
CA PRO A 81 -2.35 3.31 -15.48
C PRO A 81 -2.51 3.53 -16.99
N ASP A 82 -1.80 2.74 -17.76
CA ASP A 82 -1.87 2.79 -19.21
C ASP A 82 -3.20 2.16 -19.72
N LYS A 83 -3.34 2.06 -21.05
CA LYS A 83 -4.55 1.51 -21.67
C LYS A 83 -4.81 0.04 -21.31
N GLN A 84 -3.79 -0.66 -20.84
CA GLN A 84 -3.88 -2.05 -20.40
C GLN A 84 -3.98 -2.15 -18.88
N PHE A 85 -4.25 -1.04 -18.20
CA PHE A 85 -4.37 -0.97 -16.72
C PHE A 85 -3.09 -1.34 -15.99
N ARG A 86 -1.92 -1.05 -16.56
CA ARG A 86 -0.62 -1.28 -15.91
C ARG A 86 -0.09 0.01 -15.33
N PHE A 87 0.51 -0.09 -14.15
CA PHE A 87 1.20 1.03 -13.50
C PHE A 87 2.58 0.59 -13.05
N GLY A 88 3.54 1.52 -13.11
CA GLY A 88 4.93 1.24 -12.79
C GLY A 88 5.29 1.62 -11.37
N LEU A 89 6.23 0.87 -10.79
CA LEU A 89 6.80 1.15 -9.48
C LEU A 89 8.29 1.45 -9.63
N THR A 90 8.81 2.33 -8.78
CA THR A 90 10.23 2.64 -8.77
C THR A 90 11.02 1.52 -8.11
N GLN A 91 12.30 1.41 -8.47
CA GLN A 91 13.18 0.43 -7.83
C GLN A 91 13.31 0.69 -6.32
N GLN A 92 13.31 1.95 -5.89
CA GLN A 92 13.40 2.30 -4.48
C GLN A 92 12.21 1.75 -3.69
N LEU A 93 11.00 1.87 -4.23
CA LEU A 93 9.80 1.31 -3.58
C LEU A 93 9.87 -0.20 -3.51
N LEU A 94 10.27 -0.85 -4.60
CA LEU A 94 10.38 -2.32 -4.64
C LEU A 94 11.42 -2.82 -3.64
N THR A 95 12.56 -2.17 -3.56
CA THR A 95 13.63 -2.52 -2.63
C THR A 95 13.18 -2.36 -1.18
N TYR A 96 12.54 -1.23 -0.86
CA TYR A 96 12.03 -0.99 0.49
C TYR A 96 11.06 -2.08 0.94
N ALA A 97 10.13 -2.46 0.07
CA ALA A 97 9.11 -3.46 0.39
C ALA A 97 9.59 -4.90 0.23
N GLY A 98 10.83 -5.11 -0.22
CA GLY A 98 11.38 -6.45 -0.44
C GLY A 98 10.66 -7.22 -1.53
N ILE A 99 10.07 -6.52 -2.49
CA ILE A 99 9.32 -7.15 -3.58
C ILE A 99 10.28 -7.70 -4.61
N LYS A 100 10.15 -9.00 -4.90
CA LYS A 100 10.97 -9.69 -5.88
C LYS A 100 10.28 -9.75 -7.24
N ARG A 101 9.17 -10.49 -7.33
CA ARG A 101 8.39 -10.63 -8.56
C ARG A 101 6.92 -10.88 -8.26
N ASP A 102 6.63 -11.90 -7.43
CA ASP A 102 5.27 -12.24 -7.06
C ASP A 102 4.80 -11.31 -5.95
N VAL A 103 3.65 -10.69 -6.14
CA VAL A 103 3.06 -9.74 -5.19
C VAL A 103 1.64 -10.13 -4.85
N VAL A 104 1.15 -9.57 -3.76
CA VAL A 104 -0.28 -9.59 -3.43
C VAL A 104 -0.72 -8.15 -3.21
N ILE A 105 -1.78 -7.76 -3.87
CA ILE A 105 -2.44 -6.47 -3.63
C ILE A 105 -3.61 -6.73 -2.70
N VAL A 106 -3.65 -6.04 -1.58
CA VAL A 106 -4.60 -6.29 -0.49
C VAL A 106 -5.45 -5.05 -0.25
N GLY A 107 -6.77 -5.20 -0.33
CA GLY A 107 -7.68 -4.12 0.02
C GLY A 107 -7.64 -3.82 1.51
N ARG A 108 -7.74 -2.54 1.86
CA ARG A 108 -7.69 -2.08 3.24
C ARG A 108 -8.60 -0.86 3.40
N ALA A 109 -9.90 -1.08 3.20
CA ALA A 109 -10.93 -0.03 3.25
C ALA A 109 -10.64 1.09 2.24
N GLY A 110 -10.34 2.32 2.67
CA GLY A 110 -10.03 3.44 1.77
C GLY A 110 -8.67 3.35 1.07
N GLN A 111 -7.85 2.38 1.42
CA GLN A 111 -6.51 2.17 0.90
C GLN A 111 -6.33 0.75 0.42
N ALA A 112 -5.19 0.46 -0.20
CA ALA A 112 -4.74 -0.89 -0.49
C ALA A 112 -3.24 -0.99 -0.19
N GLU A 113 -2.75 -2.21 -0.07
CA GLU A 113 -1.33 -2.48 0.17
C GLU A 113 -0.78 -3.38 -0.91
N ILE A 114 0.49 -3.20 -1.25
CA ILE A 114 1.22 -4.10 -2.15
C ILE A 114 2.31 -4.77 -1.32
N TRP A 115 2.28 -6.09 -1.31
CA TRP A 115 3.22 -6.91 -0.55
C TRP A 115 3.99 -7.86 -1.45
N ASP A 116 5.22 -8.14 -1.09
CA ASP A 116 5.88 -9.34 -1.59
C ASP A 116 5.04 -10.56 -1.18
N ALA A 117 4.82 -11.49 -2.10
CA ALA A 117 3.91 -12.61 -1.85
C ALA A 117 4.36 -13.50 -0.68
N GLU A 118 5.66 -13.78 -0.57
CA GLU A 118 6.18 -14.59 0.55
C GLU A 118 6.06 -13.84 1.88
N ALA A 119 6.35 -12.54 1.88
CA ALA A 119 6.22 -11.73 3.08
C ALA A 119 4.76 -11.66 3.56
N PHE A 120 3.82 -11.56 2.63
CA PHE A 120 2.41 -11.56 3.00
C PHE A 120 1.95 -12.90 3.55
N ALA A 121 2.42 -14.01 2.97
CA ALA A 121 2.10 -15.34 3.48
C ALA A 121 2.61 -15.51 4.92
N GLN A 122 3.79 -15.01 5.23
CA GLN A 122 4.32 -15.03 6.58
C GLN A 122 3.49 -14.16 7.52
N PHE A 123 3.10 -12.97 7.08
CA PHE A 123 2.22 -12.09 7.83
C PHE A 123 0.88 -12.77 8.14
N GLU A 124 0.28 -13.46 7.16
CA GLU A 124 -0.96 -14.21 7.36
C GLU A 124 -0.77 -15.31 8.40
N ASN A 125 0.31 -16.08 8.32
CA ASN A 125 0.59 -17.13 9.31
C ASN A 125 0.69 -16.60 10.73
N GLU A 126 1.26 -15.41 10.90
CA GLU A 126 1.42 -14.79 12.20
C GLU A 126 0.14 -14.20 12.75
N ASN A 127 -0.78 -13.74 11.89
CA ASN A 127 -1.90 -12.88 12.29
C ASN A 127 -3.28 -13.46 12.03
N LEU A 128 -3.40 -14.48 11.17
CA LEU A 128 -4.70 -15.04 10.78
C LEU A 128 -5.17 -16.08 11.80
N THR A 129 -5.42 -15.62 13.02
CA THR A 129 -5.98 -16.41 14.11
C THR A 129 -7.08 -15.63 14.81
N PRO A 130 -8.07 -16.32 15.42
CA PRO A 130 -9.11 -15.64 16.19
C PRO A 130 -8.55 -14.77 17.33
N GLU A 131 -7.51 -15.23 18.01
CA GLU A 131 -6.89 -14.50 19.13
C GLU A 131 -6.27 -13.19 18.65
N LYS A 132 -5.56 -13.20 17.53
CA LYS A 132 -4.95 -12.01 16.98
C LYS A 132 -6.00 -11.03 16.48
N LEU A 133 -7.04 -11.53 15.81
CA LEU A 133 -8.13 -10.70 15.32
C LEU A 133 -8.87 -10.03 16.49
N LEU A 134 -9.17 -10.81 17.54
CA LEU A 134 -9.83 -10.25 18.73
C LEU A 134 -9.00 -9.15 19.36
N ALA A 135 -7.70 -9.38 19.55
CA ALA A 135 -6.81 -8.37 20.14
C ALA A 135 -6.78 -7.08 19.30
N SER A 136 -6.75 -7.21 17.97
CA SER A 136 -6.76 -6.05 17.08
C SER A 136 -8.08 -5.28 17.16
N LEU A 137 -9.20 -5.99 17.20
CA LEU A 137 -10.53 -5.37 17.30
C LEU A 137 -10.68 -4.65 18.65
N GLU A 138 -10.24 -5.27 19.74
CA GLU A 138 -10.28 -4.65 21.06
C GLU A 138 -9.42 -3.37 21.12
N ALA A 139 -8.25 -3.38 20.48
CA ALA A 139 -7.39 -2.20 20.40
C ALA A 139 -8.06 -1.05 19.65
N MET A 140 -8.99 -1.34 18.75
CA MET A 140 -9.78 -0.35 18.02
C MET A 140 -11.04 0.10 18.78
N GLY A 141 -11.34 -0.52 19.92
CA GLY A 141 -12.56 -0.23 20.67
C GLY A 141 -13.80 -0.96 20.13
N LEU A 142 -13.56 -1.99 19.33
CA LEU A 142 -14.65 -2.79 18.76
C LEU A 142 -14.82 -4.16 19.49
#